data_7b729921e65c31186910377ec41e3f32
#
_entry.id   7b729921e65c31186910377ec41e3f32
#
_cell.length_a   1.000
_cell.length_b   1.000
_cell.length_c   1.000
_cell.angle_alpha   90.00
_cell.angle_beta   90.00
_cell.angle_gamma   90.00
#
_symmetry.space_group_name_H-M   'P 1'
#
loop_
_entity.id
_entity.type
_entity.pdbx_description
1 polymer ?
#
loop_
_entity_poly.entity_id
_entity_poly.type
_entity_poly.pdbx_seq_one_letter_code
_entity_poly.pdbx_strand_id
1 'polypeptide(L)'
;MINENDEEFNFEAYKKAGEERAFKLENRGPFRRTSDGSIDPSIIESYWKYGFYILENVFGKEELSDLEKDISSILDRLPVNSNSKFDKKGRIALAANCKAKNLYWSKPLGDPWGGSSFGQGRHETKMEEPKPLEGSPDEIVFLILGSLQFSDACLRSYGHPDLLELSAAVNGEDFVTYTDGLFIKAPGLGASVAWHQDGI
;
A
#
# COMPACT_ATOMS: atom_id res chain seq x y z
N MET A 1 -29.44 26.44 6.04
CA MET A 1 -30.56 25.50 6.32
C MET A 1 -30.16 24.21 5.60
N ILE A 2 -29.64 23.22 6.36
CA ILE A 2 -29.33 21.89 5.86
C ILE A 2 -30.68 21.18 5.76
N ASN A 3 -30.99 20.63 4.59
CA ASN A 3 -32.25 19.93 4.35
C ASN A 3 -32.26 18.65 5.20
N GLU A 4 -33.26 18.47 6.04
CA GLU A 4 -33.50 17.28 6.90
C GLU A 4 -33.83 15.98 6.11
N ASN A 5 -33.56 15.92 4.80
CA ASN A 5 -33.81 14.78 3.93
C ASN A 5 -32.50 14.15 3.37
N ASP A 6 -31.33 14.37 3.98
CA ASP A 6 -30.19 13.58 3.67
C ASP A 6 -30.42 12.17 4.26
N GLU A 7 -30.79 11.22 3.38
CA GLU A 7 -30.78 9.80 3.72
C GLU A 7 -29.45 9.47 4.38
N GLU A 8 -29.49 8.96 5.61
CA GLU A 8 -28.28 8.61 6.39
C GLU A 8 -27.37 7.73 5.52
N PHE A 9 -26.16 8.23 5.21
CA PHE A 9 -25.23 7.55 4.30
C PHE A 9 -24.94 6.13 4.80
N ASN A 10 -25.46 5.14 4.10
CA ASN A 10 -25.22 3.73 4.43
C ASN A 10 -23.89 3.25 3.84
N PHE A 11 -22.83 3.28 4.65
CA PHE A 11 -21.49 2.89 4.26
C PHE A 11 -21.41 1.42 3.79
N GLU A 12 -22.13 0.51 4.42
CA GLU A 12 -22.11 -0.91 4.03
C GLU A 12 -22.78 -1.14 2.67
N ALA A 13 -23.89 -0.46 2.40
CA ALA A 13 -24.54 -0.50 1.09
C ALA A 13 -23.64 0.10 0.00
N TYR A 14 -22.97 1.22 0.28
CA TYR A 14 -22.02 1.85 -0.63
C TYR A 14 -20.84 0.92 -0.94
N LYS A 15 -20.26 0.29 0.09
CA LYS A 15 -19.16 -0.65 -0.03
C LYS A 15 -19.54 -1.86 -0.89
N LYS A 16 -20.70 -2.48 -0.58
CA LYS A 16 -21.22 -3.62 -1.36
C LYS A 16 -21.43 -3.26 -2.84
N ALA A 17 -22.06 -2.13 -3.11
CA ALA A 17 -22.26 -1.65 -4.48
C ALA A 17 -20.93 -1.34 -5.19
N GLY A 18 -19.92 -0.87 -4.46
CA GLY A 18 -18.55 -0.68 -4.94
C GLY A 18 -17.88 -2.01 -5.33
N GLU A 19 -17.97 -3.02 -4.48
CA GLU A 19 -17.47 -4.37 -4.74
C GLU A 19 -18.14 -4.99 -5.98
N GLU A 20 -19.47 -4.93 -6.08
CA GLU A 20 -20.21 -5.43 -7.24
C GLU A 20 -19.78 -4.77 -8.56
N ARG A 21 -19.49 -3.46 -8.54
CA ARG A 21 -18.95 -2.76 -9.71
C ARG A 21 -17.52 -3.21 -10.01
N ALA A 22 -16.68 -3.35 -9.00
CA ALA A 22 -15.29 -3.76 -9.16
C ALA A 22 -15.15 -5.16 -9.76
N PHE A 23 -16.06 -6.09 -9.41
CA PHE A 23 -16.08 -7.44 -9.98
C PHE A 23 -16.57 -7.50 -11.43
N LYS A 24 -17.23 -6.45 -11.91
CA LYS A 24 -17.73 -6.35 -13.30
C LYS A 24 -16.78 -5.61 -14.25
N LEU A 25 -15.61 -5.19 -13.78
CA LEU A 25 -14.66 -4.49 -14.63
C LEU A 25 -14.11 -5.41 -15.72
N GLU A 26 -14.07 -4.91 -16.96
CA GLU A 26 -13.53 -5.63 -18.12
C GLU A 26 -11.99 -5.73 -18.08
N ASN A 27 -11.33 -4.81 -17.40
CA ASN A 27 -9.88 -4.74 -17.24
C ASN A 27 -9.41 -5.44 -15.94
N ARG A 28 -9.95 -6.64 -15.71
CA ARG A 28 -9.53 -7.50 -14.58
C ARG A 28 -9.56 -8.97 -14.99
N GLY A 29 -8.70 -9.76 -14.37
CA GLY A 29 -8.65 -11.21 -14.55
C GLY A 29 -7.30 -11.80 -14.16
N PRO A 30 -7.15 -13.13 -14.29
CA PRO A 30 -5.88 -13.78 -13.99
C PRO A 30 -4.80 -13.37 -14.99
N PHE A 31 -3.55 -13.55 -14.60
CA PHE A 31 -2.43 -13.47 -15.53
C PHE A 31 -2.57 -14.61 -16.55
N ARG A 32 -2.68 -14.28 -17.84
CA ARG A 32 -2.86 -15.24 -18.92
C ARG A 32 -1.69 -15.22 -19.89
N ARG A 33 -1.39 -16.38 -20.45
CA ARG A 33 -0.38 -16.56 -21.48
C ARG A 33 -0.98 -17.13 -22.75
N THR A 34 -0.42 -16.77 -23.88
CA THR A 34 -0.68 -17.39 -25.19
C THR A 34 0.02 -18.74 -25.27
N SER A 35 -0.25 -19.48 -26.35
CA SER A 35 0.32 -20.83 -26.56
C SER A 35 1.84 -20.84 -26.74
N ASP A 36 2.45 -19.71 -27.09
CA ASP A 36 3.91 -19.54 -27.20
C ASP A 36 4.56 -19.08 -25.89
N GLY A 37 3.77 -18.92 -24.83
CA GLY A 37 4.22 -18.52 -23.50
C GLY A 37 4.27 -17.02 -23.25
N SER A 38 3.99 -16.19 -24.24
CA SER A 38 3.95 -14.71 -24.08
C SER A 38 2.75 -14.27 -23.26
N ILE A 39 2.80 -13.05 -22.71
CA ILE A 39 1.64 -12.42 -22.07
C ILE A 39 0.51 -12.30 -23.09
N ASP A 40 -0.72 -12.64 -22.68
CA ASP A 40 -1.92 -12.44 -23.50
C ASP A 40 -2.05 -10.92 -23.83
N PRO A 41 -2.01 -10.55 -25.12
CA PRO A 41 -2.04 -9.15 -25.54
C PRO A 41 -3.23 -8.37 -25.00
N SER A 42 -4.36 -9.03 -24.74
CA SER A 42 -5.56 -8.39 -24.21
C SER A 42 -5.35 -7.76 -22.82
N ILE A 43 -4.39 -8.24 -22.03
CA ILE A 43 -4.01 -7.64 -20.73
C ILE A 43 -3.37 -6.26 -20.97
N ILE A 44 -2.41 -6.20 -21.90
CA ILE A 44 -1.68 -4.96 -22.23
C ILE A 44 -2.61 -3.96 -22.93
N GLU A 45 -3.45 -4.43 -23.87
CA GLU A 45 -4.46 -3.60 -24.54
C GLU A 45 -5.44 -3.00 -23.53
N SER A 46 -5.93 -3.81 -22.58
CA SER A 46 -6.82 -3.33 -21.51
C SER A 46 -6.13 -2.32 -20.62
N TYR A 47 -4.86 -2.56 -20.25
CA TYR A 47 -4.08 -1.61 -19.47
C TYR A 47 -4.01 -0.24 -20.17
N TRP A 48 -3.64 -0.19 -21.45
CA TRP A 48 -3.55 1.06 -22.20
C TRP A 48 -4.91 1.73 -22.46
N LYS A 49 -5.98 0.92 -22.61
CA LYS A 49 -7.34 1.45 -22.78
C LYS A 49 -7.88 2.12 -21.52
N TYR A 50 -7.66 1.52 -20.35
CA TYR A 50 -8.26 1.95 -19.09
C TYR A 50 -7.28 2.67 -18.14
N GLY A 51 -5.98 2.63 -18.41
CA GLY A 51 -4.93 3.19 -17.56
C GLY A 51 -4.53 2.29 -16.38
N PHE A 52 -5.16 1.13 -16.22
CA PHE A 52 -4.84 0.11 -15.22
C PHE A 52 -5.39 -1.25 -15.60
N TYR A 53 -4.86 -2.31 -14.99
CA TYR A 53 -5.40 -3.67 -15.05
C TYR A 53 -5.34 -4.31 -13.66
N ILE A 54 -6.39 -5.02 -13.25
CA ILE A 54 -6.44 -5.74 -11.98
C ILE A 54 -6.10 -7.20 -12.23
N LEU A 55 -4.91 -7.59 -11.78
CA LEU A 55 -4.46 -8.97 -11.84
C LEU A 55 -5.02 -9.78 -10.68
N GLU A 56 -5.62 -10.93 -11.00
CA GLU A 56 -6.18 -11.86 -10.03
C GLU A 56 -5.32 -13.13 -9.95
N ASN A 57 -5.23 -13.71 -8.74
CA ASN A 57 -4.56 -14.98 -8.49
C ASN A 57 -3.07 -15.02 -8.92
N VAL A 58 -2.36 -13.89 -8.83
CA VAL A 58 -0.92 -13.83 -9.11
C VAL A 58 -0.15 -14.61 -8.05
N PHE A 59 -0.49 -14.41 -6.79
CA PHE A 59 0.14 -15.11 -5.67
C PHE A 59 -0.66 -16.32 -5.24
N GLY A 60 0.03 -17.45 -5.06
CA GLY A 60 -0.54 -18.67 -4.52
C GLY A 60 -0.81 -18.57 -3.00
N LYS A 61 -1.57 -19.51 -2.47
CA LYS A 61 -1.93 -19.53 -1.04
C LYS A 61 -0.70 -19.64 -0.12
N GLU A 62 0.32 -20.38 -0.53
CA GLU A 62 1.55 -20.55 0.24
C GLU A 62 2.35 -19.23 0.26
N GLU A 63 2.46 -18.55 -0.88
CA GLU A 63 3.12 -17.25 -0.98
C GLU A 63 2.43 -16.19 -0.12
N LEU A 64 1.10 -16.14 -0.15
CA LEU A 64 0.32 -15.24 0.70
C LEU A 64 0.51 -15.57 2.19
N SER A 65 0.52 -16.86 2.56
CA SER A 65 0.78 -17.27 3.93
C SER A 65 2.18 -16.88 4.42
N ASP A 66 3.18 -16.98 3.55
CA ASP A 66 4.54 -16.57 3.87
C ASP A 66 4.64 -15.05 4.03
N LEU A 67 3.99 -14.29 3.14
CA LEU A 67 3.89 -12.83 3.27
C LEU A 67 3.23 -12.43 4.58
N GLU A 68 2.11 -13.05 4.97
CA GLU A 68 1.42 -12.78 6.23
C GLU A 68 2.30 -13.04 7.45
N LYS A 69 3.06 -14.15 7.46
CA LYS A 69 4.00 -14.49 8.53
C LYS A 69 5.13 -13.46 8.65
N ASP A 70 5.74 -13.13 7.51
CA ASP A 70 6.87 -12.20 7.48
C ASP A 70 6.42 -10.78 7.87
N ILE A 71 5.30 -10.30 7.32
CA ILE A 71 4.72 -9.00 7.69
C ILE A 71 4.36 -8.97 9.18
N SER A 72 3.74 -10.01 9.70
CA SER A 72 3.43 -10.10 11.14
C SER A 72 4.70 -10.05 11.99
N SER A 73 5.77 -10.73 11.57
CA SER A 73 7.08 -10.68 12.22
C SER A 73 7.71 -9.28 12.18
N ILE A 74 7.63 -8.60 11.04
CA ILE A 74 8.10 -7.22 10.88
C ILE A 74 7.35 -6.30 11.86
N LEU A 75 6.03 -6.38 11.91
CA LEU A 75 5.20 -5.55 12.80
C LEU A 75 5.47 -5.82 14.28
N ASP A 76 5.69 -7.08 14.67
CA ASP A 76 6.05 -7.48 16.06
C ASP A 76 7.44 -6.97 16.48
N ARG A 77 8.29 -6.64 15.53
CA ARG A 77 9.65 -6.18 15.73
C ARG A 77 9.83 -4.66 15.63
N LEU A 78 8.75 -3.90 15.39
CA LEU A 78 8.83 -2.45 15.33
C LEU A 78 9.29 -1.86 16.68
N PRO A 79 10.10 -0.80 16.68
CA PRO A 79 10.51 -0.13 17.90
C PRO A 79 9.30 0.50 18.61
N VAL A 80 9.36 0.63 19.91
CA VAL A 80 8.25 1.19 20.74
C VAL A 80 7.99 2.68 20.45
N ASN A 81 9.01 3.42 20.00
CA ASN A 81 8.92 4.79 19.52
C ASN A 81 10.12 5.11 18.62
N SER A 82 10.14 6.27 18.00
CA SER A 82 11.17 6.69 17.03
C SER A 82 12.59 6.79 17.59
N ASN A 83 12.74 6.91 18.90
CA ASN A 83 14.02 7.00 19.58
C ASN A 83 14.48 5.66 20.19
N SER A 84 13.63 4.63 20.17
CA SER A 84 13.93 3.33 20.78
C SER A 84 14.72 2.42 19.84
N LYS A 85 15.71 1.74 20.42
CA LYS A 85 16.39 0.61 19.74
C LYS A 85 15.77 -0.75 20.08
N PHE A 86 14.70 -0.76 20.88
CA PHE A 86 14.05 -1.98 21.34
C PHE A 86 12.58 -2.00 20.95
N ASP A 87 12.09 -3.20 20.65
CA ASP A 87 10.68 -3.49 20.41
C ASP A 87 9.90 -3.62 21.74
N LYS A 88 8.60 -3.86 21.65
CA LYS A 88 7.71 -4.00 22.83
C LYS A 88 8.06 -5.21 23.72
N LYS A 89 8.88 -6.16 23.23
CA LYS A 89 9.32 -7.36 23.97
C LYS A 89 10.75 -7.19 24.51
N GLY A 90 11.36 -6.02 24.35
CA GLY A 90 12.72 -5.75 24.80
C GLY A 90 13.83 -6.32 23.92
N ARG A 91 13.49 -6.82 22.73
CA ARG A 91 14.48 -7.30 21.73
C ARG A 91 14.99 -6.12 20.92
N ILE A 92 16.16 -6.24 20.29
CA ILE A 92 16.65 -5.25 19.33
C ILE A 92 15.60 -5.11 18.22
N ALA A 93 15.10 -3.88 18.05
CA ALA A 93 14.02 -3.58 17.12
C ALA A 93 14.45 -3.74 15.65
N LEU A 94 13.44 -3.84 14.79
CA LEU A 94 13.63 -3.80 13.35
C LEU A 94 14.41 -2.54 12.95
N ALA A 95 15.34 -2.67 12.03
CA ALA A 95 16.17 -1.59 11.49
C ALA A 95 17.06 -0.84 12.50
N ALA A 96 17.13 -1.25 13.78
CA ALA A 96 17.91 -0.56 14.83
C ALA A 96 19.41 -0.40 14.50
N ASN A 97 19.95 -1.29 13.66
CA ASN A 97 21.37 -1.29 13.24
C ASN A 97 21.53 -0.93 11.75
N CYS A 98 20.47 -0.55 11.05
CA CYS A 98 20.56 -0.12 9.66
C CYS A 98 21.18 1.27 9.57
N LYS A 99 22.05 1.48 8.58
CA LYS A 99 22.64 2.79 8.30
C LYS A 99 21.64 3.73 7.61
N ALA A 100 20.83 3.18 6.74
CA ALA A 100 19.77 3.92 6.04
C ALA A 100 18.53 4.05 6.94
N LYS A 101 17.77 5.13 6.72
CA LYS A 101 16.48 5.32 7.38
C LYS A 101 15.44 4.43 6.71
N ASN A 102 15.00 3.39 7.39
CA ASN A 102 13.98 2.46 6.91
C ASN A 102 12.59 2.77 7.47
N LEU A 103 12.49 3.30 8.68
CA LEU A 103 11.22 3.53 9.38
C LEU A 103 10.82 5.01 9.32
N TYR A 104 9.61 5.24 8.85
CA TYR A 104 9.02 6.58 8.74
C TYR A 104 7.83 6.69 9.68
N TRP A 105 7.83 7.75 10.48
CA TRP A 105 6.92 7.98 11.58
C TRP A 105 5.96 9.11 11.28
N SER A 106 4.76 8.99 11.83
CA SER A 106 3.73 10.03 11.82
C SER A 106 2.96 9.99 13.14
N LYS A 107 2.30 11.09 13.48
CA LYS A 107 1.23 11.02 14.48
C LYS A 107 0.08 10.14 13.95
N PRO A 108 -0.68 9.47 14.84
CA PRO A 108 -1.88 8.73 14.43
C PRO A 108 -2.83 9.62 13.64
N LEU A 109 -3.40 9.06 12.56
CA LEU A 109 -4.31 9.75 11.63
C LEU A 109 -3.74 11.05 11.03
N GLY A 110 -2.42 11.26 11.12
CA GLY A 110 -1.77 12.44 10.58
C GLY A 110 -1.62 12.42 9.06
N ASP A 111 -1.13 13.52 8.53
CA ASP A 111 -0.80 13.69 7.12
C ASP A 111 0.70 14.02 6.97
N PRO A 112 1.55 12.98 6.97
CA PRO A 112 3.01 13.16 7.02
C PRO A 112 3.59 13.86 5.78
N TRP A 113 2.87 13.86 4.66
CA TRP A 113 3.30 14.50 3.43
C TRP A 113 2.52 15.76 3.08
N GLY A 114 1.65 16.22 3.98
CA GLY A 114 0.94 17.48 3.85
C GLY A 114 -0.06 17.53 2.68
N GLY A 115 -0.50 16.37 2.17
CA GLY A 115 -1.40 16.30 1.03
C GLY A 115 -2.79 16.89 1.30
N SER A 116 -3.19 16.95 2.57
CA SER A 116 -4.43 17.58 3.03
C SER A 116 -4.26 19.05 3.45
N SER A 117 -3.04 19.60 3.42
CA SER A 117 -2.74 20.95 3.85
C SER A 117 -2.94 21.97 2.73
N PHE A 118 -3.55 23.11 3.07
CA PHE A 118 -3.60 24.25 2.17
C PHE A 118 -2.19 24.76 1.83
N GLY A 119 -1.94 25.05 0.57
CA GLY A 119 -0.63 25.54 0.10
C GLY A 119 0.38 24.46 -0.26
N GLN A 120 0.10 23.18 0.03
CA GLN A 120 0.88 22.05 -0.49
C GLN A 120 0.47 21.63 -1.91
N GLY A 121 -0.40 22.43 -2.54
CA GLY A 121 -0.79 22.31 -3.93
C GLY A 121 -1.81 21.22 -4.28
N ARG A 122 -2.33 20.50 -3.30
CA ARG A 122 -3.24 19.37 -3.55
C ARG A 122 -4.69 19.65 -3.21
N HIS A 123 -4.97 20.58 -2.31
CA HIS A 123 -6.31 20.98 -1.92
C HIS A 123 -6.41 22.50 -1.83
N GLU A 124 -7.52 23.06 -2.30
CA GLU A 124 -7.80 24.49 -2.24
C GLU A 124 -8.11 24.96 -0.80
N THR A 125 -8.59 24.05 0.02
CA THR A 125 -8.91 24.30 1.42
C THR A 125 -8.19 23.32 2.33
N LYS A 126 -7.84 23.78 3.55
CA LYS A 126 -7.29 22.90 4.58
C LYS A 126 -8.35 21.89 5.00
N MET A 127 -8.04 20.61 4.88
CA MET A 127 -8.89 19.55 5.40
C MET A 127 -8.70 19.41 6.91
N GLU A 128 -9.78 19.12 7.61
CA GLU A 128 -9.72 18.81 9.03
C GLU A 128 -9.06 17.45 9.24
N GLU A 129 -8.03 17.41 10.10
CA GLU A 129 -7.41 16.13 10.46
C GLU A 129 -8.27 15.42 11.51
N PRO A 130 -8.59 14.13 11.29
CA PRO A 130 -9.32 13.35 12.28
C PRO A 130 -8.47 13.22 13.55
N LYS A 131 -9.15 13.15 14.70
CA LYS A 131 -8.50 12.96 16.00
C LYS A 131 -8.47 11.48 16.35
N PRO A 132 -7.32 10.94 16.77
CA PRO A 132 -7.24 9.56 17.24
C PRO A 132 -8.01 9.40 18.57
N LEU A 133 -8.38 8.16 18.87
CA LEU A 133 -9.04 7.83 20.14
C LEU A 133 -8.11 8.12 21.32
N GLU A 134 -8.72 8.42 22.49
CA GLU A 134 -7.97 8.56 23.74
C GLU A 134 -7.16 7.29 24.05
N GLY A 135 -5.92 7.46 24.50
CA GLY A 135 -4.98 6.36 24.73
C GLY A 135 -4.24 5.86 23.51
N SER A 136 -4.45 6.48 22.33
CA SER A 136 -3.62 6.20 21.14
C SER A 136 -2.16 6.60 21.40
N PRO A 137 -1.18 5.91 20.78
CA PRO A 137 0.23 6.29 20.89
C PRO A 137 0.48 7.67 20.28
N ASP A 138 1.52 8.38 20.74
CA ASP A 138 1.88 9.69 20.20
C ASP A 138 2.39 9.62 18.76
N GLU A 139 3.01 8.51 18.39
CA GLU A 139 3.54 8.27 17.03
C GLU A 139 3.40 6.81 16.60
N ILE A 140 3.32 6.62 15.31
CA ILE A 140 3.23 5.31 14.65
C ILE A 140 4.22 5.22 13.50
N VAL A 141 4.71 4.02 13.18
CA VAL A 141 5.35 3.74 11.90
C VAL A 141 4.25 3.65 10.84
N PHE A 142 4.31 4.50 9.82
CA PHE A 142 3.34 4.47 8.71
C PHE A 142 3.93 3.91 7.42
N LEU A 143 5.27 3.93 7.29
CA LEU A 143 5.96 3.42 6.11
C LEU A 143 7.29 2.78 6.51
N ILE A 144 7.57 1.61 5.95
CA ILE A 144 8.86 0.93 6.00
C ILE A 144 9.42 0.91 4.58
N LEU A 145 10.58 1.51 4.36
CA LEU A 145 11.33 1.38 3.11
C LEU A 145 12.37 0.27 3.24
N GLY A 146 12.60 -0.46 2.16
CA GLY A 146 13.53 -1.56 2.12
C GLY A 146 13.02 -2.80 2.87
N SER A 147 11.72 -3.11 2.76
CA SER A 147 11.10 -4.30 3.38
C SER A 147 11.76 -5.60 2.92
N LEU A 148 12.34 -5.60 1.73
CA LEU A 148 13.10 -6.71 1.14
C LEU A 148 14.32 -7.14 1.99
N GLN A 149 14.85 -6.25 2.85
CA GLN A 149 15.93 -6.55 3.77
C GLN A 149 15.47 -7.36 4.99
N PHE A 150 14.17 -7.38 5.24
CA PHE A 150 13.57 -7.94 6.45
C PHE A 150 12.64 -9.12 6.18
N SER A 151 12.35 -9.42 4.91
CA SER A 151 11.41 -10.46 4.50
C SER A 151 11.79 -11.10 3.18
N ASP A 152 12.06 -12.39 3.23
CA ASP A 152 12.28 -13.20 2.02
C ASP A 152 11.00 -13.33 1.18
N ALA A 153 9.83 -13.33 1.83
CA ALA A 153 8.56 -13.37 1.12
C ALA A 153 8.30 -12.06 0.35
N CYS A 154 8.62 -10.90 0.94
CA CYS A 154 8.57 -9.63 0.22
C CYS A 154 9.56 -9.60 -0.96
N LEU A 155 10.77 -10.13 -0.77
CA LEU A 155 11.75 -10.21 -1.84
C LEU A 155 11.26 -11.10 -2.99
N ARG A 156 10.69 -12.27 -2.71
CA ARG A 156 10.08 -13.13 -3.75
C ARG A 156 8.94 -12.44 -4.48
N SER A 157 8.08 -11.72 -3.74
CA SER A 157 6.97 -10.97 -4.34
C SER A 157 7.46 -9.85 -5.27
N TYR A 158 8.47 -9.12 -4.85
CA TYR A 158 9.11 -8.07 -5.65
C TYR A 158 9.76 -8.62 -6.92
N GLY A 159 10.38 -9.79 -6.85
CA GLY A 159 10.97 -10.49 -7.98
C GLY A 159 10.03 -11.49 -8.67
N HIS A 160 8.70 -11.39 -8.48
CA HIS A 160 7.76 -12.34 -9.06
C HIS A 160 7.83 -12.31 -10.59
N PRO A 161 8.07 -13.47 -11.27
CA PRO A 161 8.36 -13.51 -12.71
C PRO A 161 7.27 -12.84 -13.56
N ASP A 162 6.00 -13.15 -13.29
CA ASP A 162 4.88 -12.60 -14.05
C ASP A 162 4.75 -11.08 -13.88
N LEU A 163 5.06 -10.55 -12.69
CA LEU A 163 5.02 -9.10 -12.45
C LEU A 163 6.19 -8.38 -13.11
N LEU A 164 7.37 -8.97 -13.13
CA LEU A 164 8.53 -8.41 -13.83
C LEU A 164 8.30 -8.42 -15.35
N GLU A 165 7.78 -9.50 -15.90
CA GLU A 165 7.46 -9.61 -17.32
C GLU A 165 6.39 -8.58 -17.74
N LEU A 166 5.33 -8.41 -16.92
CA LEU A 166 4.32 -7.39 -17.16
C LEU A 166 4.91 -5.98 -17.10
N SER A 167 5.80 -5.74 -16.13
CA SER A 167 6.49 -4.45 -16.00
C SER A 167 7.34 -4.15 -17.22
N ALA A 168 8.06 -5.14 -17.75
CA ALA A 168 8.81 -5.01 -18.99
C ALA A 168 7.90 -4.73 -20.20
N ALA A 169 6.75 -5.42 -20.29
CA ALA A 169 5.80 -5.22 -21.37
C ALA A 169 5.17 -3.82 -21.39
N VAL A 170 5.03 -3.17 -20.22
CA VAL A 170 4.45 -1.83 -20.09
C VAL A 170 5.52 -0.73 -20.22
N ASN A 171 6.70 -0.92 -19.62
CA ASN A 171 7.73 0.12 -19.49
C ASN A 171 8.90 -0.05 -20.47
N GLY A 172 8.99 -1.18 -21.16
CA GLY A 172 10.15 -1.57 -21.97
C GLY A 172 11.12 -2.46 -21.20
N GLU A 173 11.97 -3.17 -21.92
CA GLU A 173 12.92 -4.16 -21.35
C GLU A 173 14.00 -3.55 -20.47
N ASP A 174 14.28 -2.26 -20.67
CA ASP A 174 15.32 -1.53 -19.92
C ASP A 174 14.80 -0.94 -18.60
N PHE A 175 13.59 -1.31 -18.13
CA PHE A 175 13.08 -0.82 -16.86
C PHE A 175 13.94 -1.29 -15.69
N VAL A 176 14.06 -0.46 -14.68
CA VAL A 176 14.67 -0.83 -13.39
C VAL A 176 13.68 -0.61 -12.28
N THR A 177 13.66 -1.55 -11.35
CA THR A 177 12.87 -1.41 -10.13
C THR A 177 13.53 -0.34 -9.24
N TYR A 178 12.73 0.58 -8.70
CA TYR A 178 13.27 1.74 -7.99
C TYR A 178 13.33 1.53 -6.48
N THR A 179 12.22 1.23 -5.85
CA THR A 179 12.13 1.07 -4.39
C THR A 179 10.99 0.14 -4.02
N ASP A 180 11.02 -0.33 -2.80
CA ASP A 180 9.92 -1.02 -2.16
C ASP A 180 9.46 -0.26 -0.92
N GLY A 181 8.18 -0.33 -0.62
CA GLY A 181 7.61 0.32 0.54
C GLY A 181 6.43 -0.46 1.10
N LEU A 182 6.45 -0.69 2.41
CA LEU A 182 5.36 -1.30 3.15
C LEU A 182 4.61 -0.22 3.93
N PHE A 183 3.42 0.16 3.45
CA PHE A 183 2.55 1.10 4.16
C PHE A 183 1.77 0.39 5.25
N ILE A 184 1.82 0.93 6.47
CA ILE A 184 1.12 0.38 7.63
C ILE A 184 -0.10 1.26 7.93
N LYS A 185 -1.28 0.68 7.77
CA LYS A 185 -2.57 1.34 8.02
C LYS A 185 -3.38 0.59 9.08
N ALA A 186 -2.94 0.69 10.33
CA ALA A 186 -3.71 0.12 11.44
C ALA A 186 -5.07 0.85 11.59
N PRO A 187 -6.17 0.12 11.86
CA PRO A 187 -7.48 0.71 12.08
C PRO A 187 -7.44 1.80 13.16
N GLY A 188 -8.02 2.96 12.88
CA GLY A 188 -8.07 4.10 13.81
C GLY A 188 -6.74 4.83 14.06
N LEU A 189 -5.64 4.40 13.43
CA LEU A 189 -4.30 4.98 13.63
C LEU A 189 -3.62 5.39 12.32
N GLY A 190 -3.92 4.71 11.22
CA GLY A 190 -3.18 4.83 9.97
C GLY A 190 -3.11 6.26 9.44
N ALA A 191 -1.89 6.73 9.14
CA ALA A 191 -1.66 8.04 8.53
C ALA A 191 -2.28 8.15 7.14
N SER A 192 -2.66 9.35 6.74
CA SER A 192 -3.21 9.59 5.41
C SER A 192 -2.12 9.52 4.34
N VAL A 193 -2.50 9.03 3.16
CA VAL A 193 -1.74 9.15 1.92
C VAL A 193 -2.68 9.79 0.92
N ALA A 194 -2.43 11.06 0.60
CA ALA A 194 -3.25 11.80 -0.35
C ALA A 194 -3.13 11.21 -1.76
N TRP A 195 -4.14 11.46 -2.60
CA TRP A 195 -4.07 11.15 -4.02
C TRP A 195 -2.87 11.86 -4.65
N HIS A 196 -2.07 11.13 -5.39
CA HIS A 196 -0.86 11.62 -6.03
C HIS A 196 -0.59 10.85 -7.33
N GLN A 197 0.34 11.37 -8.10
CA GLN A 197 0.97 10.67 -9.21
C GLN A 197 2.38 10.31 -8.77
N ASP A 198 2.79 9.06 -9.02
CA ASP A 198 4.17 8.61 -8.84
C ASP A 198 5.01 9.09 -10.06
N GLY A 199 5.13 10.40 -10.19
CA GLY A 199 5.95 11.05 -11.21
C GLY A 199 7.23 11.59 -10.58
N ILE A 200 8.36 11.33 -11.22
CA ILE A 200 9.66 11.90 -10.86
C ILE A 200 10.04 12.96 -11.88
#